data_dc54df4c821f1cbf1c46ebd0e0793671
#
_entry.id   dc54df4c821f1cbf1c46ebd0e0793671
#
_cell.length_a   1.000
_cell.length_b   1.000
_cell.length_c   1.000
_cell.angle_alpha   90.00
_cell.angle_beta   90.00
_cell.angle_gamma   90.00
#
_symmetry.space_group_name_H-M   'P 1'
#
loop_
_entity.id
_entity.type
_entity.pdbx_description
1 polymer ?
#
loop_
_entity_poly.entity_id
_entity_poly.type
_entity_poly.pdbx_seq_one_letter_code
_entity_poly.pdbx_strand_id
1 'polypeptide(L)'
;MYKRQEWTLNYLFRKKFELPQLQDFVSEGTNINISVGDYFSTMLDQSITWKDIEDIKNQWGGHLCLKGIMSVEDAKKCVDVGATAIMISNHGGRQLDGSRAPFDQLAEIVDAVGDKIDVICDGGIRRGSHVLKALSLGAKACSGGRYYLYALAAGGYEGTLRAFQLMQEEIIRDMKLMGCKSLKDLNKDNLRFR
;
A
#
# COMPACT_ATOMS: atom_id res chain seq x y z
N MET A 1 9.31 -29.71 -0.23
CA MET A 1 9.99 -29.68 -1.54
C MET A 1 9.07 -30.01 -2.72
N TYR A 2 8.03 -30.85 -2.53
CA TYR A 2 7.15 -31.32 -3.63
C TYR A 2 6.11 -30.30 -4.15
N LYS A 3 5.70 -29.31 -3.36
CA LYS A 3 4.72 -28.28 -3.79
C LYS A 3 5.22 -27.31 -4.86
N ARG A 4 6.54 -27.20 -5.05
CA ARG A 4 7.13 -26.35 -6.11
C ARG A 4 6.98 -26.93 -7.51
N GLN A 5 6.85 -28.26 -7.65
CA GLN A 5 6.70 -28.91 -8.96
C GLN A 5 5.33 -28.59 -9.58
N GLU A 6 4.26 -28.65 -8.80
CA GLU A 6 2.93 -28.28 -9.27
C GLU A 6 2.89 -26.80 -9.73
N TRP A 7 3.48 -25.90 -8.94
CA TRP A 7 3.60 -24.48 -9.34
C TRP A 7 4.39 -24.32 -10.64
N THR A 8 5.50 -25.03 -10.79
CA THR A 8 6.35 -24.97 -11.98
C THR A 8 5.62 -25.49 -13.21
N LEU A 9 4.91 -26.61 -13.09
CA LEU A 9 4.10 -27.16 -14.18
C LEU A 9 2.97 -26.20 -14.57
N ASN A 10 2.24 -25.68 -13.59
CA ASN A 10 1.19 -24.69 -13.84
C ASN A 10 1.76 -23.42 -14.49
N TYR A 11 2.95 -22.98 -14.12
CA TYR A 11 3.64 -21.85 -14.74
C TYR A 11 4.02 -22.13 -16.20
N LEU A 12 4.57 -23.30 -16.50
CA LEU A 12 5.03 -23.69 -17.84
C LEU A 12 3.87 -23.90 -18.82
N PHE A 13 2.74 -24.44 -18.34
CA PHE A 13 1.58 -24.77 -19.17
C PHE A 13 0.47 -23.71 -19.16
N ARG A 14 0.62 -22.61 -18.38
CA ARG A 14 -0.36 -21.54 -18.43
C ARG A 14 -0.31 -20.80 -19.77
N LYS A 15 -1.44 -20.23 -20.18
CA LYS A 15 -1.49 -19.25 -21.27
C LYS A 15 -0.52 -18.10 -21.01
N LYS A 16 0.02 -17.50 -22.07
CA LYS A 16 0.82 -16.28 -21.94
C LYS A 16 0.05 -15.24 -21.16
N PHE A 17 0.78 -14.51 -20.30
CA PHE A 17 0.18 -13.43 -19.52
C PHE A 17 -0.24 -12.31 -20.48
N GLU A 18 -1.52 -12.01 -20.49
CA GLU A 18 -2.11 -10.91 -21.22
C GLU A 18 -2.79 -9.98 -20.21
N LEU A 19 -2.81 -8.70 -20.50
CA LEU A 19 -3.52 -7.68 -19.71
C LEU A 19 -4.72 -7.18 -20.52
N PRO A 20 -5.80 -7.98 -20.65
CA PRO A 20 -6.93 -7.63 -21.52
C PRO A 20 -7.59 -6.31 -21.11
N GLN A 21 -7.56 -5.96 -19.82
CA GLN A 21 -8.09 -4.69 -19.33
C GLN A 21 -7.34 -3.46 -19.84
N LEU A 22 -6.10 -3.63 -20.31
CA LEU A 22 -5.31 -2.53 -20.88
C LEU A 22 -5.45 -2.43 -22.40
N GLN A 23 -5.98 -3.46 -23.06
CA GLN A 23 -6.14 -3.47 -24.52
C GLN A 23 -7.10 -2.38 -25.00
N ASP A 24 -8.13 -2.07 -24.22
CA ASP A 24 -9.14 -1.04 -24.53
C ASP A 24 -8.57 0.38 -24.48
N PHE A 25 -7.41 0.57 -23.84
CA PHE A 25 -6.74 1.87 -23.66
C PHE A 25 -5.50 2.03 -24.55
N VAL A 26 -5.21 1.06 -25.40
CA VAL A 26 -4.05 1.08 -26.31
C VAL A 26 -4.51 1.46 -27.70
N SER A 27 -3.86 2.44 -28.34
CA SER A 27 -4.13 2.83 -29.73
C SER A 27 -3.98 1.64 -30.66
N GLU A 28 -4.88 1.49 -31.63
CA GLU A 28 -4.80 0.46 -32.67
C GLU A 28 -3.40 0.47 -33.32
N GLY A 29 -2.75 -0.68 -33.38
CA GLY A 29 -1.41 -0.84 -33.94
C GLY A 29 -0.26 -0.83 -32.97
N THR A 30 -0.48 -0.60 -31.67
CA THR A 30 0.57 -0.69 -30.65
C THR A 30 0.89 -2.16 -30.36
N ASN A 31 2.13 -2.55 -30.58
CA ASN A 31 2.58 -3.94 -30.36
C ASN A 31 2.70 -4.21 -28.86
N ILE A 32 1.71 -4.91 -28.28
CA ILE A 32 1.61 -5.25 -26.84
C ILE A 32 2.76 -6.20 -26.38
N ASN A 33 3.64 -6.61 -27.28
CA ASN A 33 4.88 -7.33 -26.95
C ASN A 33 5.98 -6.45 -26.34
N ILE A 34 5.73 -5.15 -26.18
CA ILE A 34 6.55 -4.25 -25.36
C ILE A 34 6.48 -4.78 -23.92
N SER A 35 7.60 -4.78 -23.22
CA SER A 35 7.63 -5.22 -21.82
C SER A 35 6.58 -4.43 -21.01
N VAL A 36 5.94 -5.08 -20.04
CA VAL A 36 4.96 -4.42 -19.17
C VAL A 36 5.55 -3.15 -18.53
N GLY A 37 6.87 -3.13 -18.29
CA GLY A 37 7.58 -1.95 -17.79
C GLY A 37 7.62 -0.80 -18.79
N ASP A 38 7.92 -1.08 -20.06
CA ASP A 38 7.97 -0.05 -21.11
C ASP A 38 6.57 0.53 -21.38
N TYR A 39 5.54 -0.34 -21.36
CA TYR A 39 4.14 0.10 -21.48
C TYR A 39 3.78 1.09 -20.36
N PHE A 40 4.01 0.73 -19.09
CA PHE A 40 3.72 1.63 -17.98
C PHE A 40 4.54 2.92 -18.03
N SER A 41 5.80 2.88 -18.45
CA SER A 41 6.63 4.08 -18.55
C SER A 41 6.15 5.06 -19.63
N THR A 42 5.54 4.56 -20.69
CA THR A 42 4.99 5.41 -21.77
C THR A 42 3.57 5.93 -21.50
N MET A 43 2.79 5.22 -20.67
CA MET A 43 1.39 5.57 -20.37
C MET A 43 1.23 6.42 -19.10
N LEU A 44 2.26 6.51 -18.27
CA LEU A 44 2.21 7.36 -17.07
C LEU A 44 2.39 8.82 -17.46
N ASP A 45 1.38 9.64 -17.17
CA ASP A 45 1.51 11.09 -17.27
C ASP A 45 2.43 11.61 -16.15
N GLN A 46 3.58 12.13 -16.55
CA GLN A 46 4.59 12.69 -15.65
C GLN A 46 4.38 14.20 -15.41
N SER A 47 3.38 14.80 -16.03
CA SER A 47 3.09 16.23 -15.93
C SER A 47 2.04 16.59 -14.88
N ILE A 48 1.48 15.61 -14.16
CA ILE A 48 0.43 15.80 -13.15
C ILE A 48 0.91 16.77 -12.06
N THR A 49 0.10 17.80 -11.83
CA THR A 49 0.31 18.85 -10.85
C THR A 49 -0.74 18.81 -9.73
N TRP A 50 -0.55 19.63 -8.70
CA TRP A 50 -1.55 19.79 -7.63
C TRP A 50 -2.89 20.37 -8.14
N LYS A 51 -2.86 21.16 -9.22
CA LYS A 51 -4.07 21.66 -9.89
C LYS A 51 -4.88 20.53 -10.50
N ASP A 52 -4.24 19.56 -11.11
CA ASP A 52 -4.91 18.38 -11.67
C ASP A 52 -5.56 17.54 -10.57
N ILE A 53 -4.92 17.42 -9.41
CA ILE A 53 -5.50 16.74 -8.24
C ILE A 53 -6.75 17.47 -7.73
N GLU A 54 -6.72 18.79 -7.68
CA GLU A 54 -7.89 19.62 -7.32
C GLU A 54 -9.04 19.41 -8.31
N ASP A 55 -8.74 19.39 -9.60
CA ASP A 55 -9.74 19.18 -10.66
C ASP A 55 -10.34 17.76 -10.57
N ILE A 56 -9.50 16.74 -10.35
CA ILE A 56 -9.96 15.35 -10.11
C ILE A 56 -10.87 15.31 -8.88
N LYS A 57 -10.48 15.94 -7.77
CA LYS A 57 -11.27 15.99 -6.55
C LYS A 57 -12.64 16.63 -6.78
N ASN A 58 -12.68 17.72 -7.53
CA ASN A 58 -13.90 18.44 -7.86
C ASN A 58 -14.83 17.62 -8.76
N GLN A 59 -14.29 16.93 -9.76
CA GLN A 59 -15.06 16.06 -10.65
C GLN A 59 -15.58 14.82 -9.94
N TRP A 60 -14.76 14.20 -9.08
CA TRP A 60 -15.14 13.03 -8.33
C TRP A 60 -16.21 13.32 -7.27
N GLY A 61 -16.10 14.43 -6.57
CA GLY A 61 -17.04 14.88 -5.53
C GLY A 61 -17.09 14.03 -4.26
N GLY A 62 -16.43 12.86 -4.25
CA GLY A 62 -16.43 11.91 -3.15
C GLY A 62 -15.13 11.90 -2.32
N HIS A 63 -14.93 10.85 -1.55
CA HIS A 63 -13.68 10.65 -0.81
C HIS A 63 -12.51 10.40 -1.77
N LEU A 64 -11.40 11.08 -1.54
CA LEU A 64 -10.17 10.95 -2.34
C LEU A 64 -8.99 10.59 -1.41
N CYS A 65 -8.31 9.48 -1.71
CA CYS A 65 -7.09 9.08 -1.04
C CYS A 65 -5.90 9.25 -1.99
N LEU A 66 -4.95 10.10 -1.64
CA LEU A 66 -3.72 10.29 -2.41
C LEU A 66 -2.63 9.34 -1.91
N LYS A 67 -2.08 8.53 -2.81
CA LYS A 67 -1.03 7.54 -2.52
C LYS A 67 0.33 8.03 -2.98
N GLY A 68 1.38 7.63 -2.26
CA GLY A 68 2.76 8.00 -2.59
C GLY A 68 3.26 9.21 -1.83
N ILE A 69 2.51 9.67 -0.82
CA ILE A 69 2.87 10.84 -0.01
C ILE A 69 3.96 10.45 0.97
N MET A 70 5.14 11.06 0.82
CA MET A 70 6.33 10.72 1.59
C MET A 70 6.96 11.90 2.32
N SER A 71 6.32 13.08 2.29
CA SER A 71 6.78 14.27 3.00
C SER A 71 5.66 14.97 3.75
N VAL A 72 6.01 15.70 4.82
CA VAL A 72 5.07 16.55 5.56
C VAL A 72 4.53 17.67 4.67
N GLU A 73 5.39 18.20 3.80
CA GLU A 73 5.01 19.27 2.88
C GLU A 73 3.89 18.81 1.92
N ASP A 74 4.07 17.66 1.28
CA ASP A 74 3.04 17.13 0.37
C ASP A 74 1.79 16.68 1.13
N ALA A 75 1.93 16.16 2.35
CA ALA A 75 0.78 15.83 3.19
C ALA A 75 -0.09 17.06 3.50
N LYS A 76 0.53 18.21 3.76
CA LYS A 76 -0.20 19.49 3.93
C LYS A 76 -0.91 19.91 2.64
N LYS A 77 -0.24 19.81 1.49
CA LYS A 77 -0.89 20.11 0.19
C LYS A 77 -2.08 19.17 -0.08
N CYS A 78 -2.01 17.90 0.34
CA CYS A 78 -3.16 17.00 0.25
C CYS A 78 -4.37 17.49 1.05
N VAL A 79 -4.14 18.05 2.25
CA VAL A 79 -5.20 18.68 3.04
C VAL A 79 -5.77 19.89 2.30
N ASP A 80 -4.89 20.75 1.76
CA ASP A 80 -5.28 21.99 1.08
C ASP A 80 -6.15 21.74 -0.17
N VAL A 81 -5.87 20.67 -0.94
CA VAL A 81 -6.69 20.26 -2.10
C VAL A 81 -7.94 19.46 -1.71
N GLY A 82 -8.21 19.29 -0.41
CA GLY A 82 -9.42 18.64 0.09
C GLY A 82 -9.43 17.10 -0.04
N ALA A 83 -8.26 16.46 -0.10
CA ALA A 83 -8.18 15.02 0.02
C ALA A 83 -8.68 14.58 1.41
N THR A 84 -9.32 13.41 1.50
CA THR A 84 -9.89 12.88 2.74
C THR A 84 -8.99 11.85 3.41
N ALA A 85 -8.05 11.29 2.66
CA ALA A 85 -7.04 10.38 3.16
C ALA A 85 -5.73 10.51 2.38
N ILE A 86 -4.64 10.13 3.02
CA ILE A 86 -3.34 9.93 2.37
C ILE A 86 -2.79 8.55 2.68
N MET A 87 -2.07 7.99 1.72
CA MET A 87 -1.35 6.75 1.90
C MET A 87 0.14 7.02 1.79
N ILE A 88 0.84 6.93 2.91
CA ILE A 88 2.30 7.04 2.98
C ILE A 88 2.88 5.80 2.33
N SER A 89 3.55 5.95 1.20
CA SER A 89 4.01 4.81 0.40
C SER A 89 5.17 5.21 -0.51
N ASN A 90 6.27 4.46 -0.42
CA ASN A 90 7.37 4.52 -1.40
C ASN A 90 7.21 3.47 -2.52
N HIS A 91 5.99 3.00 -2.75
CA HIS A 91 5.67 1.94 -3.73
C HIS A 91 6.46 0.63 -3.52
N GLY A 92 6.82 0.33 -2.26
CA GLY A 92 7.61 -0.85 -1.91
C GLY A 92 9.08 -0.77 -2.35
N GLY A 93 9.61 0.44 -2.50
CA GLY A 93 10.97 0.72 -2.95
C GLY A 93 11.22 0.41 -4.43
N ARG A 94 10.16 0.37 -5.27
CA ARG A 94 10.25 -0.02 -6.68
C ARG A 94 10.37 1.16 -7.65
N GLN A 95 10.15 2.37 -7.18
CA GLN A 95 10.22 3.59 -7.99
C GLN A 95 11.52 4.35 -7.70
N LEU A 96 11.54 5.15 -6.65
CA LEU A 96 12.72 5.90 -6.26
C LEU A 96 13.60 5.03 -5.35
N ASP A 97 14.81 4.71 -5.80
CA ASP A 97 15.82 4.03 -4.98
C ASP A 97 16.33 5.00 -3.90
N GLY A 98 16.62 4.46 -2.71
CA GLY A 98 17.06 5.27 -1.56
C GLY A 98 15.96 6.11 -0.91
N SER A 99 14.69 5.99 -1.33
CA SER A 99 13.57 6.63 -0.63
C SER A 99 13.43 6.08 0.79
N ARG A 100 13.11 6.96 1.76
CA ARG A 100 12.87 6.57 3.16
C ARG A 100 11.75 5.52 3.25
N ALA A 101 11.79 4.70 4.30
CA ALA A 101 10.70 3.77 4.54
C ALA A 101 9.42 4.53 4.96
N PRO A 102 8.23 4.12 4.49
CA PRO A 102 6.97 4.75 4.88
C PRO A 102 6.77 4.81 6.40
N PHE A 103 7.21 3.80 7.12
CA PHE A 103 7.12 3.75 8.56
C PHE A 103 7.96 4.82 9.25
N ASP A 104 9.13 5.17 8.69
CA ASP A 104 10.02 6.21 9.23
C ASP A 104 9.45 7.63 9.03
N GLN A 105 8.57 7.81 8.03
CA GLN A 105 7.87 9.07 7.76
C GLN A 105 6.55 9.19 8.53
N LEU A 106 6.01 8.08 9.04
CA LEU A 106 4.65 8.01 9.57
C LEU A 106 4.43 8.99 10.74
N ALA A 107 5.32 9.00 11.73
CA ALA A 107 5.13 9.80 12.92
C ALA A 107 5.08 11.30 12.62
N GLU A 108 6.02 11.80 11.82
CA GLU A 108 6.10 13.24 11.48
C GLU A 108 4.92 13.69 10.61
N ILE A 109 4.43 12.83 9.71
CA ILE A 109 3.27 13.13 8.88
C ILE A 109 1.98 13.13 9.72
N VAL A 110 1.80 12.12 10.59
CA VAL A 110 0.66 12.07 11.51
C VAL A 110 0.64 13.29 12.43
N ASP A 111 1.77 13.69 12.99
CA ASP A 111 1.87 14.87 13.85
C ASP A 111 1.51 16.17 13.12
N ALA A 112 1.74 16.22 11.80
CA ALA A 112 1.46 17.41 11.00
C ALA A 112 0.02 17.51 10.49
N VAL A 113 -0.64 16.39 10.17
CA VAL A 113 -1.93 16.39 9.47
C VAL A 113 -2.93 15.33 9.96
N GLY A 114 -2.57 14.48 10.90
CA GLY A 114 -3.41 13.33 11.33
C GLY A 114 -4.72 13.72 12.04
N ASP A 115 -4.86 14.97 12.46
CA ASP A 115 -6.09 15.55 12.99
C ASP A 115 -7.05 16.05 11.89
N LYS A 116 -6.58 16.18 10.65
CA LYS A 116 -7.29 16.78 9.51
C LYS A 116 -7.66 15.77 8.45
N ILE A 117 -6.86 14.72 8.30
CA ILE A 117 -6.97 13.75 7.22
C ILE A 117 -6.61 12.35 7.71
N ASP A 118 -7.24 11.32 7.17
CA ASP A 118 -6.89 9.94 7.50
C ASP A 118 -5.52 9.55 6.90
N VAL A 119 -4.65 8.99 7.75
CA VAL A 119 -3.31 8.57 7.34
C VAL A 119 -3.22 7.06 7.30
N ILE A 120 -2.83 6.50 6.17
CA ILE A 120 -2.66 5.06 5.93
C ILE A 120 -1.17 4.76 5.74
N CYS A 121 -0.64 3.77 6.48
CA CYS A 121 0.74 3.32 6.31
C CYS A 121 0.80 2.17 5.30
N ASP A 122 1.48 2.38 4.15
CA ASP A 122 1.65 1.36 3.10
C ASP A 122 3.13 1.05 2.88
N GLY A 123 3.49 -0.18 3.13
CA GLY A 123 4.83 -0.70 2.90
C GLY A 123 5.47 -1.32 4.13
N GLY A 124 6.18 -2.43 3.90
CA GLY A 124 6.88 -3.13 4.98
C GLY A 124 5.99 -3.93 5.94
N ILE A 125 4.69 -3.88 5.82
CA ILE A 125 3.73 -4.60 6.68
C ILE A 125 3.76 -6.10 6.37
N ARG A 126 4.28 -6.89 7.31
CA ARG A 126 4.45 -8.36 7.19
C ARG A 126 4.05 -9.13 8.44
N ARG A 127 3.81 -8.46 9.54
CA ARG A 127 3.52 -9.02 10.86
C ARG A 127 2.41 -8.24 11.55
N GLY A 128 1.66 -8.88 12.43
CA GLY A 128 0.69 -8.20 13.29
C GLY A 128 1.30 -7.07 14.12
N SER A 129 2.51 -7.27 14.64
CA SER A 129 3.24 -6.23 15.36
C SER A 129 3.58 -4.99 14.52
N HIS A 130 3.76 -5.13 13.20
CA HIS A 130 3.95 -3.96 12.33
C HIS A 130 2.67 -3.13 12.22
N VAL A 131 1.51 -3.79 12.14
CA VAL A 131 0.20 -3.12 12.16
C VAL A 131 0.02 -2.36 13.47
N LEU A 132 0.22 -3.02 14.61
CA LEU A 132 0.06 -2.39 15.93
C LEU A 132 0.99 -1.19 16.12
N LYS A 133 2.23 -1.28 15.67
CA LYS A 133 3.17 -0.15 15.72
C LYS A 133 2.70 1.04 14.88
N ALA A 134 2.21 0.78 13.65
CA ALA A 134 1.71 1.86 12.80
C ALA A 134 0.45 2.52 13.39
N LEU A 135 -0.48 1.73 13.91
CA LEU A 135 -1.68 2.25 14.58
C LEU A 135 -1.32 3.02 15.85
N SER A 136 -0.34 2.56 16.64
CA SER A 136 0.16 3.27 17.82
C SER A 136 0.79 4.63 17.47
N LEU A 137 1.32 4.79 16.26
CA LEU A 137 1.80 6.08 15.74
C LEU A 137 0.69 6.97 15.20
N GLY A 138 -0.57 6.50 15.15
CA GLY A 138 -1.73 7.27 14.71
C GLY A 138 -2.18 7.00 13.29
N ALA A 139 -1.63 5.98 12.61
CA ALA A 139 -2.21 5.52 11.34
C ALA A 139 -3.64 5.01 11.59
N LYS A 140 -4.55 5.29 10.66
CA LYS A 140 -5.93 4.77 10.68
C LYS A 140 -6.00 3.34 10.15
N ALA A 141 -5.11 2.99 9.22
CA ALA A 141 -5.04 1.69 8.61
C ALA A 141 -3.61 1.38 8.11
N CYS A 142 -3.40 0.11 7.75
CA CYS A 142 -2.18 -0.35 7.09
C CYS A 142 -2.51 -1.03 5.77
N SER A 143 -1.60 -0.93 4.82
CA SER A 143 -1.65 -1.62 3.54
C SER A 143 -0.41 -2.50 3.38
N GLY A 144 -0.58 -3.68 2.82
CA GLY A 144 0.49 -4.65 2.67
C GLY A 144 0.43 -5.39 1.34
N GLY A 145 1.15 -4.93 0.33
CA GLY A 145 1.14 -5.51 -1.02
C GLY A 145 1.73 -6.91 -1.08
N ARG A 146 3.05 -7.03 -0.93
CA ARG A 146 3.78 -8.31 -1.10
C ARG A 146 3.40 -9.39 -0.08
N TYR A 147 2.84 -9.01 1.06
CA TYR A 147 2.41 -9.95 2.08
C TYR A 147 1.38 -10.95 1.52
N TYR A 148 0.28 -10.45 0.96
CA TYR A 148 -0.76 -11.31 0.40
C TYR A 148 -0.41 -11.83 -1.00
N LEU A 149 0.37 -11.08 -1.80
CA LEU A 149 0.82 -11.56 -3.11
C LEU A 149 1.68 -12.81 -3.02
N TYR A 150 2.58 -12.89 -2.04
CA TYR A 150 3.37 -14.10 -1.82
C TYR A 150 2.52 -15.26 -1.32
N ALA A 151 1.54 -15.00 -0.47
CA ALA A 151 0.60 -16.01 -0.01
C ALA A 151 -0.27 -16.55 -1.17
N LEU A 152 -0.75 -15.63 -2.03
CA LEU A 152 -1.50 -15.97 -3.24
C LEU A 152 -0.66 -16.82 -4.21
N ALA A 153 0.58 -16.42 -4.47
CA ALA A 153 1.48 -17.16 -5.34
C ALA A 153 1.85 -18.55 -4.79
N ALA A 154 1.95 -18.68 -3.46
CA ALA A 154 2.35 -19.94 -2.82
C ALA A 154 1.20 -20.93 -2.65
N GLY A 155 -0.04 -20.46 -2.42
CA GLY A 155 -1.16 -21.33 -2.05
C GLY A 155 -2.53 -20.85 -2.52
N GLY A 156 -2.61 -19.92 -3.48
CA GLY A 156 -3.86 -19.44 -4.04
C GLY A 156 -4.77 -18.81 -2.97
N TYR A 157 -6.06 -19.04 -3.10
CA TYR A 157 -7.07 -18.56 -2.18
C TYR A 157 -6.79 -19.00 -0.73
N GLU A 158 -6.57 -20.29 -0.51
CA GLU A 158 -6.33 -20.86 0.82
C GLU A 158 -5.07 -20.30 1.48
N GLY A 159 -4.00 -20.10 0.69
CA GLY A 159 -2.78 -19.46 1.16
C GLY A 159 -3.01 -18.02 1.61
N THR A 160 -3.78 -17.28 0.83
CA THR A 160 -4.14 -15.88 1.15
C THR A 160 -5.00 -15.80 2.40
N LEU A 161 -6.05 -16.64 2.49
CA LEU A 161 -6.92 -16.72 3.66
C LEU A 161 -6.12 -17.03 4.92
N ARG A 162 -5.22 -18.03 4.85
CA ARG A 162 -4.37 -18.40 5.97
C ARG A 162 -3.42 -17.28 6.39
N ALA A 163 -2.86 -16.53 5.44
CA ALA A 163 -2.01 -15.39 5.75
C ALA A 163 -2.76 -14.32 6.56
N PHE A 164 -3.98 -13.96 6.16
CA PHE A 164 -4.80 -13.01 6.92
C PHE A 164 -5.19 -13.53 8.30
N GLN A 165 -5.55 -14.81 8.42
CA GLN A 165 -5.83 -15.42 9.72
C GLN A 165 -4.60 -15.33 10.66
N LEU A 166 -3.42 -15.67 10.16
CA LEU A 166 -2.18 -15.57 10.95
C LEU A 166 -1.88 -14.12 11.36
N MET A 167 -2.09 -13.16 10.49
CA MET A 167 -1.92 -11.74 10.79
C MET A 167 -2.87 -11.32 11.93
N GLN A 168 -4.14 -11.73 11.86
CA GLN A 168 -5.14 -11.44 12.87
C GLN A 168 -4.81 -12.12 14.21
N GLU A 169 -4.39 -13.37 14.18
CA GLU A 169 -3.96 -14.12 15.39
C GLU A 169 -2.78 -13.40 16.06
N GLU A 170 -1.80 -12.92 15.30
CA GLU A 170 -0.68 -12.12 15.84
C GLU A 170 -1.15 -10.82 16.47
N ILE A 171 -2.01 -10.06 15.79
CA ILE A 171 -2.56 -8.79 16.30
C ILE A 171 -3.26 -9.03 17.64
N ILE A 172 -4.15 -10.01 17.71
CA ILE A 172 -4.91 -10.33 18.92
C ILE A 172 -3.97 -10.77 20.08
N ARG A 173 -3.01 -11.64 19.77
CA ARG A 173 -2.02 -12.10 20.76
C ARG A 173 -1.20 -10.93 21.31
N ASP A 174 -0.66 -10.11 20.42
CA ASP A 174 0.23 -9.02 20.78
C ASP A 174 -0.53 -7.93 21.55
N MET A 175 -1.78 -7.61 21.19
CA MET A 175 -2.66 -6.73 21.98
C MET A 175 -2.90 -7.26 23.40
N LYS A 176 -3.13 -8.57 23.56
CA LYS A 176 -3.28 -9.18 24.89
C LYS A 176 -2.01 -9.02 25.72
N LEU A 177 -0.82 -9.24 25.12
CA LEU A 177 0.46 -9.07 25.78
C LEU A 177 0.75 -7.62 26.17
N MET A 178 0.23 -6.66 25.40
CA MET A 178 0.34 -5.23 25.66
C MET A 178 -0.71 -4.72 26.66
N GLY A 179 -1.70 -5.53 27.05
CA GLY A 179 -2.81 -5.12 27.90
C GLY A 179 -3.85 -4.22 27.20
N CYS A 180 -3.84 -4.17 25.85
CA CYS A 180 -4.78 -3.37 25.06
C CYS A 180 -6.04 -4.17 24.78
N LYS A 181 -7.21 -3.65 25.20
CA LYS A 181 -8.52 -4.30 25.00
C LYS A 181 -9.10 -4.02 23.60
N SER A 182 -8.73 -2.87 23.04
CA SER A 182 -9.21 -2.40 21.73
C SER A 182 -8.11 -1.65 20.97
N LEU A 183 -8.30 -1.44 19.68
CA LEU A 183 -7.38 -0.63 18.87
C LEU A 183 -7.33 0.84 19.34
N LYS A 184 -8.35 1.30 20.07
CA LYS A 184 -8.39 2.67 20.64
C LYS A 184 -7.42 2.87 21.81
N ASP A 185 -6.96 1.78 22.41
CA ASP A 185 -5.99 1.82 23.50
C ASP A 185 -4.54 1.98 23.00
N LEU A 186 -4.35 1.84 21.67
CA LEU A 186 -3.04 1.99 21.05
C LEU A 186 -2.66 3.47 20.98
N ASN A 187 -1.45 3.78 21.45
CA ASN A 187 -0.88 5.12 21.44
C ASN A 187 0.65 5.07 21.40
N LYS A 188 1.30 6.24 21.34
CA LYS A 188 2.76 6.35 21.24
C LYS A 188 3.50 5.77 22.45
N ASP A 189 2.86 5.70 23.62
CA ASP A 189 3.48 5.14 24.84
C ASP A 189 3.69 3.62 24.75
N ASN A 190 2.99 2.95 23.83
CA ASN A 190 3.23 1.53 23.52
C ASN A 190 4.56 1.28 22.79
N LEU A 191 5.27 2.34 22.37
CA LEU A 191 6.45 2.24 21.52
C LEU A 191 7.70 2.73 22.24
N ARG A 192 8.84 2.13 21.86
CA ARG A 192 10.18 2.62 22.19
C ARG A 192 10.92 2.88 20.90
N PHE A 193 11.34 4.13 20.71
CA PHE A 193 12.24 4.52 19.64
C PHE A 193 13.69 4.31 20.11
N ARG A 194 14.51 3.76 19.23
CA ARG A 194 15.95 3.58 19.47
C ARG A 194 16.73 4.60 18.64
#